data_41d4f329b293803217782621dd4544ad
#
_entry.id   41d4f329b293803217782621dd4544ad
#
_cell.length_a   1.000
_cell.length_b   1.000
_cell.length_c   1.000
_cell.angle_alpha   90.00
_cell.angle_beta   90.00
_cell.angle_gamma   90.00
#
_symmetry.space_group_name_H-M   'P 1'
#
loop_
_entity.id
_entity.type
_entity.pdbx_description
1 polymer ?
#
loop_
_entity_poly.entity_id
_entity_poly.type
_entity_poly.pdbx_seq_one_letter_code
_entity_poly.pdbx_strand_id
1 'polypeptide(L)'
;MYFLSGNTATAEDYDPFKKAGGAVGDAAAQWRNVLTNIKSDLEELGTSLDHLIRLTFFVKGPFPNGGVLSSPNFRQDVMDEFFAQHCPKHCSYNNPPPSELIGVAALAHPDLVVEIVAVAALPD
;
A
#
# COMPACT_ATOMS: atom_id res chain seq x y z
N MET A 1 2.64 5.50 -19.32
CA MET A 1 3.03 5.32 -17.90
C MET A 1 2.04 6.04 -17.00
N TYR A 2 1.55 5.35 -15.99
CA TYR A 2 0.61 5.92 -15.04
C TYR A 2 1.31 6.16 -13.71
N PHE A 3 1.15 7.38 -13.17
CA PHE A 3 1.60 7.75 -11.85
C PHE A 3 0.35 7.89 -10.97
N LEU A 4 0.13 6.93 -10.09
CA LEU A 4 -1.00 7.00 -9.18
C LEU A 4 -0.67 7.90 -7.99
N SER A 5 -1.65 8.64 -7.51
CA SER A 5 -1.53 9.37 -6.25
C SER A 5 -1.28 8.41 -5.10
N GLY A 6 -0.73 8.91 -4.01
CA GLY A 6 -0.57 8.10 -2.80
C GLY A 6 -1.90 7.51 -2.36
N ASN A 7 -1.91 6.20 -2.11
CA ASN A 7 -3.10 5.46 -1.75
C ASN A 7 -3.06 5.11 -0.26
N THR A 8 -4.11 5.48 0.46
CA THR A 8 -4.28 5.18 1.88
C THR A 8 -5.58 4.41 2.10
N ALA A 9 -5.67 3.76 3.24
CA ALA A 9 -6.87 3.01 3.58
C ALA A 9 -8.09 3.92 3.69
N THR A 10 -9.24 3.41 3.25
CA THR A 10 -10.51 4.11 3.30
C THR A 10 -11.56 3.26 4.01
N ALA A 11 -12.50 3.94 4.65
CA ALA A 11 -13.71 3.34 5.17
C ALA A 11 -14.88 4.18 4.64
N GLU A 12 -15.99 3.53 4.31
CA GLU A 12 -17.11 4.16 3.62
C GLU A 12 -17.59 5.46 4.29
N ASP A 13 -17.63 5.46 5.60
CA ASP A 13 -18.14 6.60 6.37
C ASP A 13 -17.04 7.31 7.19
N TYR A 14 -15.77 7.03 6.89
CA TYR A 14 -14.67 7.64 7.61
C TYR A 14 -14.44 9.08 7.15
N ASP A 15 -14.56 10.02 8.09
CA ASP A 15 -14.25 11.42 7.85
C ASP A 15 -12.90 11.75 8.52
N PRO A 16 -11.83 11.91 7.74
CA PRO A 16 -10.49 12.16 8.28
C PRO A 16 -10.36 13.49 9.03
N PHE A 17 -11.19 14.47 8.68
CA PHE A 17 -11.13 15.78 9.33
C PHE A 17 -11.80 15.76 10.70
N LYS A 18 -12.81 14.95 10.86
CA LYS A 18 -13.57 14.82 12.12
C LYS A 18 -13.11 13.63 12.94
N LYS A 19 -12.29 12.76 12.38
CA LYS A 19 -11.92 11.46 12.97
C LYS A 19 -13.16 10.66 13.36
N ALA A 20 -14.17 10.72 12.51
CA ALA A 20 -15.45 10.09 12.74
C ALA A 20 -15.79 9.19 11.57
N GLY A 21 -16.71 8.28 11.80
CA GLY A 21 -17.11 7.31 10.79
C GLY A 21 -16.48 5.95 11.02
N GLY A 22 -16.50 5.11 10.01
CA GLY A 22 -15.95 3.76 10.08
C GLY A 22 -14.46 3.75 10.33
N ALA A 23 -14.00 2.76 11.06
CA ALA A 23 -12.58 2.58 11.33
C ALA A 23 -11.86 2.12 10.06
N VAL A 24 -10.67 2.67 9.82
CA VAL A 24 -9.82 2.21 8.71
C VAL A 24 -9.14 0.87 9.00
N GLY A 25 -9.29 0.38 10.23
CA GLY A 25 -8.76 -0.91 10.64
C GLY A 25 -7.32 -0.86 11.17
N ASP A 26 -6.85 -2.03 11.58
CA ASP A 26 -5.47 -2.19 12.03
C ASP A 26 -4.50 -2.20 10.83
N ALA A 27 -3.21 -2.39 11.10
CA ALA A 27 -2.19 -2.37 10.06
C ALA A 27 -2.49 -3.40 8.95
N ALA A 28 -2.83 -4.63 9.32
CA ALA A 28 -3.13 -5.67 8.34
C ALA A 28 -4.30 -5.30 7.44
N ALA A 29 -5.37 -4.79 8.04
CA ALA A 29 -6.56 -4.35 7.29
C ALA A 29 -6.24 -3.19 6.35
N GLN A 30 -5.44 -2.23 6.81
CA GLN A 30 -5.04 -1.09 5.98
C GLN A 30 -4.17 -1.54 4.80
N TRP A 31 -3.22 -2.42 5.01
CA TRP A 31 -2.39 -2.95 3.92
C TRP A 31 -3.23 -3.65 2.85
N ARG A 32 -4.19 -4.51 3.27
CA ARG A 32 -5.08 -5.18 2.33
C ARG A 32 -5.93 -4.19 1.55
N ASN A 33 -6.47 -3.20 2.25
CA ASN A 33 -7.31 -2.17 1.65
C ASN A 33 -6.55 -1.37 0.60
N VAL A 34 -5.36 -0.88 0.94
CA VAL A 34 -4.53 -0.07 0.04
C VAL A 34 -4.12 -0.88 -1.19
N LEU A 35 -3.67 -2.11 -1.02
CA LEU A 35 -3.26 -2.97 -2.14
C LEU A 35 -4.45 -3.29 -3.05
N THR A 36 -5.63 -3.54 -2.48
CA THR A 36 -6.86 -3.76 -3.24
C THR A 36 -7.25 -2.52 -4.04
N ASN A 37 -7.14 -1.33 -3.45
CA ASN A 37 -7.42 -0.07 -4.13
C ASN A 37 -6.48 0.15 -5.31
N ILE A 38 -5.19 -0.12 -5.14
CA ILE A 38 -4.20 0.00 -6.22
C ILE A 38 -4.54 -0.95 -7.36
N LYS A 39 -4.85 -2.21 -7.04
CA LYS A 39 -5.26 -3.20 -8.05
C LYS A 39 -6.47 -2.71 -8.84
N SER A 40 -7.49 -2.23 -8.14
CA SER A 40 -8.72 -1.74 -8.74
C SER A 40 -8.46 -0.51 -9.62
N ASP A 41 -7.66 0.44 -9.15
CA ASP A 41 -7.33 1.65 -9.90
C ASP A 41 -6.58 1.31 -11.19
N LEU A 42 -5.63 0.37 -11.13
CA LEU A 42 -4.88 -0.04 -12.32
C LEU A 42 -5.78 -0.72 -13.35
N GLU A 43 -6.69 -1.58 -12.90
CA GLU A 43 -7.63 -2.25 -13.79
C GLU A 43 -8.57 -1.24 -14.46
N GLU A 44 -9.01 -0.23 -13.73
CA GLU A 44 -9.84 0.85 -14.25
C GLU A 44 -9.13 1.65 -15.33
N LEU A 45 -7.81 1.80 -15.21
CA LEU A 45 -6.97 2.47 -16.20
C LEU A 45 -6.60 1.59 -17.39
N GLY A 46 -6.98 0.32 -17.39
CA GLY A 46 -6.69 -0.61 -18.48
C GLY A 46 -5.35 -1.32 -18.36
N THR A 47 -4.74 -1.28 -17.19
CA THR A 47 -3.49 -2.00 -16.92
C THR A 47 -3.69 -2.97 -15.76
N SER A 48 -2.64 -3.42 -15.10
CA SER A 48 -2.76 -4.36 -14.00
C SER A 48 -1.51 -4.34 -13.11
N LEU A 49 -1.56 -5.07 -12.01
CA LEU A 49 -0.41 -5.26 -11.13
C LEU A 49 0.79 -5.87 -11.86
N ASP A 50 0.56 -6.65 -12.91
CA ASP A 50 1.65 -7.25 -13.70
C ASP A 50 2.49 -6.21 -14.45
N HIS A 51 2.01 -4.99 -14.57
CA HIS A 51 2.68 -3.89 -15.26
C HIS A 51 3.23 -2.83 -14.30
N LEU A 52 3.35 -3.16 -13.01
CA LEU A 52 3.97 -2.26 -12.04
C LEU A 52 5.42 -2.00 -12.39
N ILE A 53 5.80 -0.73 -12.38
CA ILE A 53 7.17 -0.28 -12.61
C ILE A 53 7.86 0.00 -11.27
N ARG A 54 7.10 0.54 -10.30
CA ARG A 54 7.66 0.97 -9.01
C ARG A 54 6.56 1.07 -7.95
N LEU A 55 6.92 0.70 -6.74
CA LEU A 55 6.12 0.93 -5.55
C LEU A 55 6.95 1.70 -4.53
N THR A 56 6.35 2.69 -3.89
CA THR A 56 6.93 3.38 -2.76
C THR A 56 6.02 3.21 -1.56
N PHE A 57 6.57 2.64 -0.50
CA PHE A 57 5.83 2.37 0.73
C PHE A 57 6.23 3.37 1.80
N PHE A 58 5.27 4.12 2.32
CA PHE A 58 5.46 5.00 3.46
C PHE A 58 4.81 4.34 4.67
N VAL A 59 5.61 4.04 5.68
CA VAL A 59 5.17 3.29 6.85
C VAL A 59 5.38 4.12 8.10
N LYS A 60 4.31 4.31 8.87
CA LYS A 60 4.35 5.06 10.11
C LYS A 60 5.04 4.26 11.21
N GLY A 61 5.84 4.96 12.05
CA GLY A 61 6.42 4.35 13.25
C GLY A 61 5.37 3.88 14.26
N PRO A 62 5.79 3.30 15.38
CA PRO A 62 7.16 3.36 15.91
C PRO A 62 8.15 2.43 15.20
N PHE A 63 9.45 2.72 15.37
CA PHE A 63 10.54 1.90 14.83
C PHE A 63 11.41 1.42 15.99
N PRO A 64 10.96 0.41 16.77
CA PRO A 64 11.60 0.06 18.03
C PRO A 64 13.07 -0.35 17.91
N ASN A 65 13.49 -0.85 16.74
CA ASN A 65 14.87 -1.23 16.50
C ASN A 65 15.55 -0.33 15.45
N GLY A 66 14.98 0.86 15.21
CA GLY A 66 15.56 1.88 14.36
C GLY A 66 15.27 1.77 12.87
N GLY A 67 14.85 0.62 12.39
CA GLY A 67 14.55 0.40 10.97
C GLY A 67 13.06 0.29 10.68
N VAL A 68 12.66 0.61 9.45
CA VAL A 68 11.26 0.56 9.05
C VAL A 68 10.69 -0.86 9.18
N LEU A 69 11.51 -1.86 8.92
CA LEU A 69 11.10 -3.26 9.05
C LEU A 69 10.72 -3.65 10.48
N SER A 70 11.19 -2.88 11.47
CA SER A 70 10.85 -3.14 12.88
C SER A 70 9.50 -2.60 13.28
N SER A 71 8.86 -1.79 12.45
CA SER A 71 7.55 -1.23 12.77
C SER A 71 6.47 -2.30 12.74
N PRO A 72 5.58 -2.34 13.75
CA PRO A 72 4.40 -3.20 13.69
C PRO A 72 3.42 -2.80 12.57
N ASN A 73 3.62 -1.63 11.99
CA ASN A 73 2.81 -1.14 10.89
C ASN A 73 3.34 -1.57 9.52
N PHE A 74 4.49 -2.23 9.46
CA PHE A 74 4.98 -2.87 8.24
C PHE A 74 4.51 -4.33 8.22
N ARG A 75 3.77 -4.69 7.19
CA ARG A 75 3.13 -6.01 7.12
C ARG A 75 3.54 -6.74 5.85
N GLN A 76 4.77 -7.25 5.86
CA GLN A 76 5.29 -8.07 4.76
C GLN A 76 4.42 -9.30 4.50
N ASP A 77 3.89 -9.90 5.55
CA ASP A 77 3.03 -11.08 5.47
C ASP A 77 1.76 -10.82 4.64
N VAL A 78 1.14 -9.68 4.87
CA VAL A 78 -0.07 -9.28 4.13
C VAL A 78 0.26 -9.00 2.68
N MET A 79 1.36 -8.30 2.41
CA MET A 79 1.80 -7.99 1.06
C MET A 79 2.12 -9.29 0.28
N ASP A 80 2.83 -10.22 0.90
CA ASP A 80 3.19 -11.48 0.27
C ASP A 80 1.94 -12.31 -0.07
N GLU A 81 0.99 -12.38 0.84
CA GLU A 81 -0.27 -13.09 0.61
C GLU A 81 -1.06 -12.46 -0.55
N PHE A 82 -1.16 -11.13 -0.56
CA PHE A 82 -1.89 -10.43 -1.60
C PHE A 82 -1.26 -10.64 -2.97
N PHE A 83 0.04 -10.48 -3.08
CA PHE A 83 0.72 -10.66 -4.36
C PHE A 83 0.78 -12.10 -4.82
N ALA A 84 0.86 -13.06 -3.91
CA ALA A 84 0.77 -14.48 -4.27
C ALA A 84 -0.58 -14.80 -4.93
N GLN A 85 -1.64 -14.14 -4.50
CA GLN A 85 -2.98 -14.33 -5.04
C GLN A 85 -3.23 -13.55 -6.33
N HIS A 86 -2.76 -12.31 -6.43
CA HIS A 86 -3.16 -11.39 -7.49
C HIS A 86 -2.07 -11.06 -8.50
N CYS A 87 -0.81 -11.29 -8.19
CA CYS A 87 0.31 -10.97 -9.07
C CYS A 87 1.49 -11.92 -8.83
N PRO A 88 1.28 -13.25 -8.95
CA PRO A 88 2.30 -14.22 -8.55
C PRO A 88 3.57 -14.23 -9.41
N LYS A 89 3.47 -13.76 -10.67
CA LYS A 89 4.61 -13.79 -11.59
C LYS A 89 5.52 -12.58 -11.49
N HIS A 90 4.96 -11.41 -11.25
CA HIS A 90 5.68 -10.13 -11.36
C HIS A 90 5.76 -9.35 -10.05
N CYS A 91 5.14 -9.86 -8.99
CA CYS A 91 5.11 -9.19 -7.69
C CYS A 91 5.49 -10.13 -6.53
N SER A 92 5.98 -11.33 -6.84
CA SER A 92 6.33 -12.29 -5.80
C SER A 92 7.56 -11.84 -5.02
N TYR A 93 7.77 -12.43 -3.86
CA TYR A 93 8.96 -12.20 -3.06
C TYR A 93 10.26 -12.43 -3.85
N ASN A 94 10.26 -13.43 -4.73
CA ASN A 94 11.43 -13.78 -5.55
C ASN A 94 11.55 -12.96 -6.83
N ASN A 95 10.52 -12.24 -7.21
CA ASN A 95 10.50 -11.39 -8.41
C ASN A 95 9.64 -10.15 -8.15
N PRO A 96 10.04 -9.30 -7.19
CA PRO A 96 9.24 -8.14 -6.84
C PRO A 96 9.41 -7.01 -7.84
N PRO A 97 8.43 -6.11 -7.95
CA PRO A 97 8.65 -4.86 -8.66
C PRO A 97 9.67 -4.01 -7.89
N PRO A 98 10.41 -3.12 -8.58
CA PRO A 98 11.26 -2.17 -7.87
C PRO A 98 10.48 -1.39 -6.83
N SER A 99 11.02 -1.27 -5.62
CA SER A 99 10.31 -0.60 -4.55
C SER A 99 11.23 0.10 -3.57
N GLU A 100 10.65 1.05 -2.84
CA GLU A 100 11.32 1.78 -1.77
C GLU A 100 10.46 1.68 -0.52
N LEU A 101 11.12 1.63 0.63
CA LEU A 101 10.46 1.54 1.92
C LEU A 101 10.95 2.71 2.78
N ILE A 102 10.03 3.61 3.12
CA ILE A 102 10.36 4.86 3.81
C ILE A 102 9.56 4.93 5.10
N GLY A 103 10.27 5.10 6.21
CA GLY A 103 9.64 5.33 7.51
C GLY A 103 9.25 6.78 7.67
N VAL A 104 8.08 7.02 8.22
CA VAL A 104 7.57 8.37 8.46
C VAL A 104 7.02 8.50 9.87
N ALA A 105 7.08 9.73 10.40
CA ALA A 105 6.54 10.02 11.73
C ALA A 105 5.01 10.10 11.70
N ALA A 106 4.43 10.52 10.57
CA ALA A 106 2.99 10.70 10.44
C ALA A 106 2.60 10.61 8.97
N LEU A 107 1.36 10.22 8.73
CA LEU A 107 0.69 10.33 7.44
C LEU A 107 -0.36 11.43 7.51
N ALA A 108 -1.18 11.56 6.47
CA ALA A 108 -2.15 12.65 6.39
C ALA A 108 -3.13 12.69 7.57
N HIS A 109 -3.45 11.53 8.14
CA HIS A 109 -4.37 11.43 9.27
C HIS A 109 -3.83 10.47 10.33
N PRO A 110 -4.15 10.71 11.63
CA PRO A 110 -3.55 9.95 12.74
C PRO A 110 -3.78 8.44 12.71
N ASP A 111 -4.88 8.01 12.12
CA ASP A 111 -5.24 6.59 12.12
C ASP A 111 -4.61 5.82 10.97
N LEU A 112 -4.00 6.51 10.01
CA LEU A 112 -3.35 5.89 8.88
C LEU A 112 -1.94 5.43 9.25
N VAL A 113 -1.58 4.21 8.85
CA VAL A 113 -0.29 3.62 9.19
C VAL A 113 0.54 3.28 7.95
N VAL A 114 -0.05 3.30 6.77
CA VAL A 114 0.63 3.00 5.51
C VAL A 114 0.05 3.84 4.39
N GLU A 115 0.92 4.27 3.48
CA GLU A 115 0.55 4.89 2.21
C GLU A 115 1.43 4.27 1.13
N ILE A 116 0.85 3.94 -0.01
CA ILE A 116 1.59 3.33 -1.10
C ILE A 116 1.39 4.16 -2.37
N VAL A 117 2.50 4.48 -3.03
CA VAL A 117 2.51 5.16 -4.33
C VAL A 117 2.93 4.16 -5.38
N ALA A 118 2.17 4.06 -6.45
CA ALA A 118 2.43 3.11 -7.52
C ALA A 118 2.67 3.82 -8.85
N VAL A 119 3.59 3.28 -9.64
CA VAL A 119 3.80 3.65 -11.03
C VAL A 119 3.66 2.40 -11.88
N ALA A 120 2.87 2.46 -12.94
CA ALA A 120 2.63 1.31 -13.81
C ALA A 120 2.74 1.70 -15.28
N ALA A 121 3.10 0.72 -16.10
CA ALA A 121 3.11 0.86 -17.55
C ALA A 121 1.76 0.49 -18.13
N LEU A 122 1.50 0.95 -19.35
CA LEU A 122 0.41 0.44 -20.16
C LEU A 122 0.77 -0.97 -20.67
N PRO A 123 -0.18 -1.87 -20.78
CA PRO A 123 0.08 -3.14 -21.44
C PRO A 123 0.33 -2.91 -22.94
N ASP A 124 1.16 -3.74 -23.50
CA ASP A 124 1.46 -3.72 -24.94
C ASP A 124 0.27 -4.25 -25.77
#